data_37386c2b8e2f96478546ae21b26bc00b
#
_entry.id   37386c2b8e2f96478546ae21b26bc00b
#
_cell.length_a   1.000
_cell.length_b   1.000
_cell.length_c   1.000
_cell.angle_alpha   90.00
_cell.angle_beta   90.00
_cell.angle_gamma   90.00
#
_symmetry.space_group_name_H-M   'P 1'
#
loop_
_entity.id
_entity.type
_entity.pdbx_description
1 polymer ?
#
loop_
_entity_poly.entity_id
_entity_poly.type
_entity_poly.pdbx_seq_one_letter_code
_entity_poly.pdbx_strand_id
1 'polypeptide(L)'
;LSALVSAILLLTACERGGRTNNVPLTWKNFSIEKLDALGYDRAMVKIPPGNPWTAAKAELGRHLFFDRRLSKDRTISCASCHDPLRSWADRTPLSSGLNGQRGRRNAPAVVNRIFSREQFWDGRAGSLEEQSAIPMASAREMGESHQMIVSKVAQVAAYRRLFGEAYGDERVDLERITGAIASFERTIVVYDSPWQRHETGEDGALSEAARR
;
A
#
# COMPACT_ATOMS: atom_id res chain seq x y z
N LEU A 1 59.39 43.83 9.11
CA LEU A 1 59.19 42.78 8.12
C LEU A 1 58.37 41.68 8.79
N SER A 2 57.03 41.72 8.59
CA SER A 2 56.03 40.86 9.17
C SER A 2 56.00 39.53 8.43
N ALA A 3 56.09 38.43 9.17
CA ALA A 3 55.77 37.10 8.68
C ALA A 3 54.39 36.71 9.21
N LEU A 4 53.42 36.70 8.34
CA LEU A 4 52.08 36.18 8.57
C LEU A 4 52.15 34.63 8.49
N VAL A 5 51.97 33.98 9.63
CA VAL A 5 51.77 32.54 9.68
C VAL A 5 50.29 32.24 9.45
N SER A 6 49.95 31.75 8.28
CA SER A 6 48.61 31.25 7.96
C SER A 6 48.41 29.88 8.61
N ALA A 7 47.60 29.86 9.67
CA ALA A 7 47.12 28.61 10.25
C ALA A 7 46.00 28.06 9.33
N ILE A 8 46.32 27.00 8.59
CA ILE A 8 45.32 26.20 7.87
C ILE A 8 44.63 25.34 8.91
N LEU A 9 43.39 25.72 9.30
CA LEU A 9 42.48 24.85 10.02
C LEU A 9 42.03 23.74 9.06
N LEU A 10 42.56 22.57 9.20
CA LEU A 10 42.00 21.34 8.66
C LEU A 10 40.69 21.04 9.40
N LEU A 11 39.59 21.53 8.86
CA LEU A 11 38.26 21.03 9.19
C LEU A 11 38.15 19.60 8.64
N THR A 12 38.47 18.62 9.49
CA THR A 12 38.03 17.24 9.25
C THR A 12 36.52 17.23 9.26
N ALA A 13 35.91 17.34 8.07
CA ALA A 13 34.52 17.04 7.87
C ALA A 13 34.29 15.58 8.29
N CYS A 14 33.66 15.41 9.43
CA CYS A 14 33.10 14.13 9.82
C CYS A 14 32.09 13.76 8.71
N GLU A 15 32.50 12.92 7.77
CA GLU A 15 31.61 12.29 6.81
C GLU A 15 30.62 11.43 7.61
N ARG A 16 29.53 12.07 8.03
CA ARG A 16 28.32 11.33 8.41
C ARG A 16 27.92 10.56 7.17
N GLY A 17 28.06 9.24 7.25
CA GLY A 17 27.74 8.31 6.20
C GLY A 17 26.47 8.75 5.47
N GLY A 18 26.62 8.91 4.15
CA GLY A 18 25.58 9.43 3.29
C GLY A 18 24.29 8.66 3.48
N ARG A 19 23.26 9.33 4.02
CA ARG A 19 21.90 8.85 3.87
C ARG A 19 21.69 8.79 2.37
N THR A 20 21.68 7.59 1.82
CA THR A 20 21.11 7.38 0.49
C THR A 20 19.78 8.11 0.47
N ASN A 21 19.54 8.95 -0.56
CA ASN A 21 18.31 9.69 -0.73
C ASN A 21 17.13 8.71 -0.63
N ASN A 22 16.58 8.53 0.56
CA ASN A 22 15.44 7.67 0.83
C ASN A 22 14.20 8.34 0.25
N VAL A 23 14.04 8.23 -1.08
CA VAL A 23 12.80 8.59 -1.73
C VAL A 23 11.75 7.59 -1.24
N PRO A 24 10.68 8.05 -0.57
CA PRO A 24 9.65 7.17 -0.07
C PRO A 24 9.16 6.22 -1.14
N LEU A 25 9.00 4.92 -0.81
CA LEU A 25 8.36 3.97 -1.70
C LEU A 25 6.92 4.44 -1.96
N THR A 26 6.62 4.56 -3.23
CA THR A 26 5.27 4.85 -3.72
C THR A 26 4.97 3.85 -4.84
N TRP A 27 3.72 3.75 -5.26
CA TRP A 27 3.37 2.92 -6.43
C TRP A 27 4.18 3.27 -7.69
N LYS A 28 4.70 4.50 -7.80
CA LYS A 28 5.49 4.96 -8.97
C LYS A 28 6.92 4.44 -8.98
N ASN A 29 7.51 4.25 -7.82
CA ASN A 29 8.90 3.84 -7.69
C ASN A 29 9.08 2.50 -6.97
N PHE A 30 7.97 1.80 -6.66
CA PHE A 30 8.00 0.47 -6.08
C PHE A 30 8.59 -0.54 -7.07
N SER A 31 9.39 -1.45 -6.55
CA SER A 31 9.79 -2.68 -7.22
C SER A 31 10.14 -3.74 -6.16
N ILE A 32 10.11 -5.01 -6.57
CA ILE A 32 10.45 -6.11 -5.64
C ILE A 32 11.94 -6.02 -5.24
N GLU A 33 12.81 -5.61 -6.16
CA GLU A 33 14.25 -5.46 -5.90
C GLU A 33 14.53 -4.39 -4.83
N LYS A 34 13.68 -3.36 -4.76
CA LYS A 34 13.80 -2.33 -3.72
C LYS A 34 13.44 -2.85 -2.34
N LEU A 35 12.57 -3.84 -2.22
CA LEU A 35 12.28 -4.47 -0.93
C LEU A 35 13.51 -5.16 -0.35
N ASP A 36 14.29 -5.85 -1.20
CA ASP A 36 15.55 -6.46 -0.78
C ASP A 36 16.55 -5.40 -0.29
N ALA A 37 16.67 -4.29 -1.05
CA ALA A 37 17.55 -3.18 -0.68
C ALA A 37 17.14 -2.48 0.64
N LEU A 38 15.88 -2.64 1.04
CA LEU A 38 15.33 -2.13 2.30
C LEU A 38 15.40 -3.17 3.44
N GLY A 39 16.04 -4.32 3.21
CA GLY A 39 16.23 -5.36 4.21
C GLY A 39 15.02 -6.30 4.39
N TYR A 40 14.07 -6.32 3.47
CA TYR A 40 12.99 -7.29 3.52
C TYR A 40 13.39 -8.61 2.86
N ASP A 41 13.05 -9.72 3.50
CA ASP A 41 13.25 -11.05 2.93
C ASP A 41 12.27 -11.29 1.76
N ARG A 42 12.81 -11.48 0.56
CA ARG A 42 12.03 -11.79 -0.66
C ARG A 42 11.16 -13.04 -0.52
N ALA A 43 11.54 -14.02 0.29
CA ALA A 43 10.73 -15.22 0.54
C ALA A 43 9.41 -14.90 1.26
N MET A 44 9.35 -13.77 1.94
CA MET A 44 8.13 -13.29 2.61
C MET A 44 7.14 -12.64 1.64
N VAL A 45 7.58 -12.19 0.45
CA VAL A 45 6.75 -11.50 -0.53
C VAL A 45 5.67 -12.43 -1.08
N LYS A 46 4.41 -11.99 -1.06
CA LYS A 46 3.24 -12.78 -1.49
C LYS A 46 2.61 -12.14 -2.73
N ILE A 47 3.04 -12.61 -3.90
CA ILE A 47 2.47 -12.23 -5.20
C ILE A 47 2.01 -13.53 -5.87
N PRO A 48 0.70 -13.72 -6.10
CA PRO A 48 0.21 -14.93 -6.75
C PRO A 48 0.65 -14.99 -8.22
N PRO A 49 0.98 -16.18 -8.75
CA PRO A 49 1.39 -16.32 -10.14
C PRO A 49 0.37 -15.80 -11.16
N GLY A 50 -0.92 -15.89 -10.84
CA GLY A 50 -2.02 -15.39 -11.69
C GLY A 50 -2.12 -13.86 -11.74
N ASN A 51 -1.47 -13.14 -10.80
CA ASN A 51 -1.46 -11.69 -10.78
C ASN A 51 -0.04 -11.14 -10.53
N PRO A 52 0.90 -11.32 -11.48
CA PRO A 52 2.22 -10.73 -11.35
C PRO A 52 2.11 -9.21 -11.24
N TRP A 53 2.90 -8.64 -10.32
CA TRP A 53 2.88 -7.20 -10.08
C TRP A 53 3.46 -6.42 -11.26
N THR A 54 2.78 -5.32 -11.64
CA THR A 54 3.31 -4.32 -12.57
C THR A 54 2.94 -2.91 -12.09
N ALA A 55 3.74 -1.91 -12.46
CA ALA A 55 3.46 -0.51 -12.14
C ALA A 55 2.12 -0.04 -12.74
N ALA A 56 1.76 -0.50 -13.94
CA ALA A 56 0.50 -0.17 -14.58
C ALA A 56 -0.72 -0.74 -13.81
N LYS A 57 -0.63 -1.99 -13.31
CA LYS A 57 -1.67 -2.55 -12.44
C LYS A 57 -1.79 -1.78 -11.12
N ALA A 58 -0.67 -1.41 -10.52
CA ALA A 58 -0.66 -0.62 -9.28
C ALA A 58 -1.28 0.77 -9.49
N GLU A 59 -1.02 1.43 -10.60
CA GLU A 59 -1.64 2.73 -10.93
C GLU A 59 -3.15 2.60 -11.16
N LEU A 60 -3.60 1.61 -11.92
CA LEU A 60 -5.02 1.29 -12.06
C LEU A 60 -5.66 1.00 -10.69
N GLY A 61 -5.01 0.17 -9.88
CA GLY A 61 -5.46 -0.19 -8.54
C GLY A 61 -5.59 1.01 -7.61
N ARG A 62 -4.66 1.94 -7.70
CA ARG A 62 -4.72 3.21 -6.95
C ARG A 62 -6.00 3.99 -7.31
N HIS A 63 -6.30 4.14 -8.59
CA HIS A 63 -7.53 4.81 -9.01
C HIS A 63 -8.77 4.10 -8.46
N LEU A 64 -8.82 2.77 -8.56
CA LEU A 64 -9.94 1.96 -8.05
C LEU A 64 -10.06 2.03 -6.52
N PHE A 65 -8.96 1.99 -5.77
CA PHE A 65 -8.95 2.04 -4.32
C PHE A 65 -9.60 3.32 -3.75
N PHE A 66 -9.45 4.44 -4.44
CA PHE A 66 -10.04 5.72 -4.04
C PHE A 66 -11.41 6.00 -4.68
N ASP A 67 -11.88 5.14 -5.59
CA ASP A 67 -13.09 5.40 -6.35
C ASP A 67 -14.37 4.98 -5.60
N ARG A 68 -15.16 5.97 -5.24
CA ARG A 68 -16.46 5.76 -4.60
C ARG A 68 -17.52 5.12 -5.50
N ARG A 69 -17.31 5.10 -6.82
CA ARG A 69 -18.21 4.41 -7.78
C ARG A 69 -18.31 2.91 -7.52
N LEU A 70 -17.32 2.32 -6.81
CA LEU A 70 -17.35 0.92 -6.43
C LEU A 70 -18.39 0.60 -5.34
N SER A 71 -18.97 1.60 -4.67
CA SER A 71 -20.08 1.39 -3.75
C SER A 71 -21.44 1.66 -4.40
N LYS A 72 -22.49 1.13 -3.78
CA LYS A 72 -23.87 1.17 -4.29
C LYS A 72 -24.38 2.59 -4.46
N ASP A 73 -24.16 3.43 -3.46
CA ASP A 73 -24.60 4.82 -3.42
C ASP A 73 -23.51 5.83 -3.79
N ARG A 74 -22.30 5.36 -4.15
CA ARG A 74 -21.13 6.16 -4.50
C ARG A 74 -20.60 7.02 -3.35
N THR A 75 -20.79 6.60 -2.12
CA THR A 75 -20.29 7.34 -0.93
C THR A 75 -19.05 6.72 -0.33
N ILE A 76 -18.82 5.42 -0.51
CA ILE A 76 -17.75 4.63 0.11
C ILE A 76 -16.72 4.18 -0.94
N SER A 77 -15.45 4.25 -0.59
CA SER A 77 -14.33 3.63 -1.29
C SER A 77 -13.48 2.83 -0.31
N CYS A 78 -12.48 2.08 -0.77
CA CYS A 78 -11.52 1.41 0.11
C CYS A 78 -10.85 2.42 1.06
N ALA A 79 -10.46 3.59 0.54
CA ALA A 79 -9.85 4.67 1.32
C ALA A 79 -10.78 5.27 2.40
N SER A 80 -12.10 5.01 2.36
CA SER A 80 -13.02 5.47 3.40
C SER A 80 -12.78 4.76 4.74
N CYS A 81 -12.33 3.49 4.70
CA CYS A 81 -11.99 2.68 5.87
C CYS A 81 -10.48 2.49 6.04
N HIS A 82 -9.71 2.69 4.97
CA HIS A 82 -8.25 2.58 4.96
C HIS A 82 -7.64 3.95 4.62
N ASP A 83 -7.74 4.89 5.57
CA ASP A 83 -7.34 6.29 5.39
C ASP A 83 -5.80 6.43 5.35
N PRO A 84 -5.21 6.90 4.23
CA PRO A 84 -3.77 7.14 4.15
C PRO A 84 -3.21 8.05 5.26
N LEU A 85 -4.01 9.03 5.71
CA LEU A 85 -3.64 9.95 6.77
C LEU A 85 -3.73 9.33 8.17
N ARG A 86 -4.14 8.08 8.26
CA ARG A 86 -4.31 7.31 9.50
C ARG A 86 -3.59 5.96 9.43
N SER A 87 -2.41 5.96 8.84
CA SER A 87 -1.62 4.74 8.64
C SER A 87 -2.39 3.65 7.87
N TRP A 88 -3.25 4.07 6.93
CA TRP A 88 -4.08 3.19 6.12
C TRP A 88 -5.05 2.31 6.93
N ALA A 89 -5.49 2.79 8.07
CA ALA A 89 -6.45 2.14 8.97
C ALA A 89 -7.70 3.00 9.17
N ASP A 90 -8.73 2.43 9.81
CA ASP A 90 -9.93 3.17 10.19
C ASP A 90 -9.70 4.09 11.39
N ARG A 91 -10.46 5.15 11.46
CA ARG A 91 -10.48 6.12 12.58
C ARG A 91 -11.28 5.63 13.78
N THR A 92 -12.19 4.68 13.56
CA THR A 92 -13.18 4.25 14.56
C THR A 92 -13.01 2.77 14.86
N PRO A 93 -13.39 2.33 16.08
CA PRO A 93 -13.31 0.91 16.44
C PRO A 93 -14.11 -0.02 15.53
N LEU A 94 -15.17 0.49 14.92
CA LEU A 94 -16.00 -0.22 13.95
C LEU A 94 -16.16 0.64 12.70
N SER A 95 -15.80 0.11 11.55
CA SER A 95 -15.91 0.80 10.27
C SER A 95 -17.34 1.21 9.96
N SER A 96 -17.49 2.37 9.29
CA SER A 96 -18.78 2.87 8.83
C SER A 96 -18.93 2.63 7.34
N GLY A 97 -19.93 1.87 6.95
CA GLY A 97 -20.29 1.61 5.56
C GLY A 97 -21.51 2.41 5.10
N LEU A 98 -22.23 1.86 4.13
CA LEU A 98 -23.43 2.48 3.53
C LEU A 98 -24.42 2.96 4.58
N ASN A 99 -24.96 4.17 4.38
CA ASN A 99 -25.95 4.78 5.28
C ASN A 99 -25.52 4.82 6.76
N GLY A 100 -24.19 4.87 7.02
CA GLY A 100 -23.66 4.88 8.37
C GLY A 100 -23.77 3.55 9.12
N GLN A 101 -24.10 2.45 8.44
CA GLN A 101 -24.14 1.13 9.06
C GLN A 101 -22.76 0.77 9.63
N ARG A 102 -22.75 0.19 10.82
CA ARG A 102 -21.51 -0.22 11.47
C ARG A 102 -21.09 -1.62 11.04
N GLY A 103 -19.83 -1.77 10.66
CA GLY A 103 -19.17 -3.06 10.52
C GLY A 103 -19.10 -3.82 11.85
N ARG A 104 -18.61 -5.04 11.81
CA ARG A 104 -18.44 -5.86 13.02
C ARG A 104 -17.07 -5.72 13.66
N ARG A 105 -16.11 -5.17 12.94
CA ARG A 105 -14.71 -5.06 13.33
C ARG A 105 -14.12 -3.74 12.80
N ASN A 106 -13.01 -3.33 13.37
CA ASN A 106 -12.16 -2.29 12.83
C ASN A 106 -11.55 -2.75 11.50
N ALA A 107 -11.38 -1.83 10.55
CA ALA A 107 -10.58 -2.11 9.35
C ALA A 107 -9.08 -2.02 9.72
N PRO A 108 -8.33 -3.14 9.61
CA PRO A 108 -6.91 -3.14 9.93
C PRO A 108 -6.13 -2.30 8.91
N ALA A 109 -4.90 -1.92 9.28
CA ALA A 109 -4.02 -1.22 8.35
C ALA A 109 -3.69 -2.08 7.11
N VAL A 110 -3.66 -1.43 5.94
CA VAL A 110 -3.24 -2.05 4.68
C VAL A 110 -1.70 -2.12 4.55
N VAL A 111 -1.00 -1.45 5.46
CA VAL A 111 0.47 -1.40 5.46
C VAL A 111 1.08 -2.79 5.53
N ASN A 112 2.11 -3.03 4.71
CA ASN A 112 2.92 -4.26 4.69
C ASN A 112 2.13 -5.54 4.35
N ARG A 113 0.95 -5.42 3.72
CA ARG A 113 0.14 -6.61 3.39
C ARG A 113 0.75 -7.50 2.32
N ILE A 114 1.73 -7.01 1.57
CA ILE A 114 2.52 -7.82 0.63
C ILE A 114 3.21 -9.03 1.30
N PHE A 115 3.47 -8.95 2.62
CA PHE A 115 4.10 -10.03 3.39
C PHE A 115 3.10 -10.97 4.06
N SER A 116 1.79 -10.66 4.01
CA SER A 116 0.77 -11.44 4.70
C SER A 116 0.24 -12.57 3.81
N ARG A 117 0.10 -13.77 4.39
CA ARG A 117 -0.50 -14.92 3.70
C ARG A 117 -2.02 -14.81 3.67
N GLU A 118 -2.61 -14.39 4.77
CA GLU A 118 -4.04 -14.34 4.99
C GLU A 118 -4.49 -12.91 5.30
N GLN A 119 -5.72 -12.59 4.97
CA GLN A 119 -6.30 -11.28 5.12
C GLN A 119 -7.51 -11.35 6.06
N PHE A 120 -7.94 -10.17 6.56
CA PHE A 120 -8.85 -9.98 7.68
C PHE A 120 -8.25 -10.41 9.02
N TRP A 121 -8.95 -10.09 10.13
CA TRP A 121 -8.54 -10.47 11.49
C TRP A 121 -8.62 -11.99 11.77
N ASP A 122 -9.43 -12.69 11.00
CA ASP A 122 -9.69 -14.13 11.13
C ASP A 122 -9.10 -14.98 10.01
N GLY A 123 -8.32 -14.38 9.12
CA GLY A 123 -7.62 -15.12 8.06
C GLY A 123 -8.53 -15.69 6.95
N ARG A 124 -9.81 -15.26 6.88
CA ARG A 124 -10.79 -15.89 5.98
C ARG A 124 -10.59 -15.65 4.49
N ALA A 125 -9.67 -14.78 4.09
CA ALA A 125 -9.28 -14.59 2.69
C ALA A 125 -7.80 -14.93 2.51
N GLY A 126 -7.50 -15.77 1.53
CA GLY A 126 -6.16 -16.31 1.27
C GLY A 126 -5.29 -15.37 0.41
N SER A 127 -5.82 -14.26 -0.07
CA SER A 127 -5.09 -13.28 -0.86
C SER A 127 -5.69 -11.87 -0.74
N LEU A 128 -4.96 -10.85 -1.20
CA LEU A 128 -5.48 -9.48 -1.31
C LEU A 128 -6.56 -9.39 -2.38
N GLU A 129 -6.44 -10.16 -3.46
CA GLU A 129 -7.43 -10.25 -4.52
C GLU A 129 -8.78 -10.74 -3.98
N GLU A 130 -8.78 -11.81 -3.22
CA GLU A 130 -9.98 -12.35 -2.58
C GLU A 130 -10.53 -11.38 -1.53
N GLN A 131 -9.66 -10.81 -0.72
CA GLN A 131 -10.05 -9.85 0.32
C GLN A 131 -10.80 -8.67 -0.28
N SER A 132 -10.28 -8.04 -1.34
CA SER A 132 -10.87 -6.82 -1.90
C SER A 132 -12.26 -7.03 -2.50
N ALA A 133 -12.59 -8.23 -2.97
CA ALA A 133 -13.92 -8.55 -3.49
C ALA A 133 -15.01 -8.57 -2.40
N ILE A 134 -14.67 -8.97 -1.18
CA ILE A 134 -15.65 -9.21 -0.10
C ILE A 134 -16.33 -7.92 0.38
N PRO A 135 -15.61 -6.83 0.74
CA PRO A 135 -16.25 -5.59 1.18
C PRO A 135 -17.08 -4.92 0.09
N MET A 136 -16.73 -5.09 -1.19
CA MET A 136 -17.50 -4.56 -2.32
C MET A 136 -18.94 -5.08 -2.30
N ALA A 137 -19.14 -6.37 -2.05
CA ALA A 137 -20.46 -7.01 -2.02
C ALA A 137 -21.14 -6.96 -0.65
N SER A 138 -20.42 -6.62 0.41
CA SER A 138 -20.96 -6.56 1.76
C SER A 138 -21.99 -5.44 1.91
N ALA A 139 -23.24 -5.79 2.22
CA ALA A 139 -24.32 -4.83 2.40
C ALA A 139 -24.06 -3.83 3.54
N ARG A 140 -23.16 -4.15 4.49
CA ARG A 140 -22.77 -3.27 5.59
C ARG A 140 -21.59 -2.37 5.26
N GLU A 141 -20.91 -2.62 4.13
CA GLU A 141 -19.71 -1.89 3.71
C GLU A 141 -19.99 -1.14 2.41
N MET A 142 -19.64 -1.68 1.24
CA MET A 142 -19.84 -1.00 -0.05
C MET A 142 -21.17 -1.40 -0.76
N GLY A 143 -21.72 -2.57 -0.46
CA GLY A 143 -23.08 -3.01 -0.81
C GLY A 143 -23.42 -3.11 -2.29
N GLU A 144 -22.43 -3.20 -3.17
CA GLU A 144 -22.65 -3.27 -4.60
C GLU A 144 -22.41 -4.68 -5.13
N SER A 145 -23.21 -5.13 -6.07
CA SER A 145 -22.94 -6.42 -6.72
C SER A 145 -21.67 -6.35 -7.59
N HIS A 146 -20.92 -7.43 -7.64
CA HIS A 146 -19.70 -7.51 -8.46
C HIS A 146 -19.99 -7.21 -9.94
N GLN A 147 -21.15 -7.68 -10.45
CA GLN A 147 -21.58 -7.42 -11.82
C GLN A 147 -21.79 -5.93 -12.08
N MET A 148 -22.43 -5.22 -11.13
CA MET A 148 -22.65 -3.78 -11.25
C MET A 148 -21.36 -2.99 -11.14
N ILE A 149 -20.40 -3.41 -10.29
CA ILE A 149 -19.08 -2.81 -10.22
C ILE A 149 -18.37 -2.91 -11.57
N VAL A 150 -18.32 -4.10 -12.17
CA VAL A 150 -17.73 -4.32 -13.48
C VAL A 150 -18.40 -3.41 -14.54
N SER A 151 -19.74 -3.36 -14.55
CA SER A 151 -20.47 -2.51 -15.48
C SER A 151 -20.14 -1.01 -15.29
N LYS A 152 -20.15 -0.52 -14.06
CA LYS A 152 -19.82 0.89 -13.74
C LYS A 152 -18.41 1.27 -14.18
N VAL A 153 -17.43 0.40 -13.93
CA VAL A 153 -16.04 0.63 -14.31
C VAL A 153 -15.87 0.57 -15.82
N ALA A 154 -16.46 -0.40 -16.51
CA ALA A 154 -16.39 -0.56 -17.95
C ALA A 154 -17.00 0.61 -18.74
N GLN A 155 -17.97 1.32 -18.17
CA GLN A 155 -18.57 2.50 -18.82
C GLN A 155 -17.62 3.72 -18.84
N VAL A 156 -16.57 3.74 -18.02
CA VAL A 156 -15.64 4.87 -17.93
C VAL A 156 -14.49 4.69 -18.91
N ALA A 157 -14.43 5.50 -19.96
CA ALA A 157 -13.40 5.41 -21.00
C ALA A 157 -11.97 5.49 -20.43
N ALA A 158 -11.75 6.34 -19.42
CA ALA A 158 -10.45 6.45 -18.75
C ALA A 158 -10.03 5.12 -18.09
N TYR A 159 -10.98 4.38 -17.49
CA TYR A 159 -10.67 3.06 -16.94
C TYR A 159 -10.33 2.05 -18.05
N ARG A 160 -11.11 1.97 -19.13
CA ARG A 160 -10.78 1.04 -20.23
C ARG A 160 -9.35 1.24 -20.73
N ARG A 161 -8.93 2.49 -20.91
CA ARG A 161 -7.53 2.79 -21.27
C ARG A 161 -6.54 2.27 -20.23
N LEU A 162 -6.78 2.51 -18.93
CA LEU A 162 -5.92 2.00 -17.86
C LEU A 162 -5.89 0.47 -17.79
N PHE A 163 -7.01 -0.20 -18.08
CA PHE A 163 -7.04 -1.67 -18.23
C PHE A 163 -6.19 -2.12 -19.43
N GLY A 164 -6.26 -1.41 -20.56
CA GLY A 164 -5.38 -1.65 -21.71
C GLY A 164 -3.90 -1.55 -21.36
N GLU A 165 -3.51 -0.52 -20.63
CA GLU A 165 -2.14 -0.32 -20.14
C GLU A 165 -1.70 -1.41 -19.14
N ALA A 166 -2.61 -1.87 -18.27
CA ALA A 166 -2.31 -2.81 -17.20
C ALA A 166 -2.34 -4.29 -17.64
N TYR A 167 -3.21 -4.65 -18.59
CA TYR A 167 -3.50 -6.03 -18.97
C TYR A 167 -3.36 -6.33 -20.47
N GLY A 168 -3.06 -5.33 -21.30
CA GLY A 168 -2.88 -5.48 -22.75
C GLY A 168 -4.18 -5.41 -23.56
N ASP A 169 -5.34 -5.37 -22.93
CA ASP A 169 -6.64 -5.14 -23.55
C ASP A 169 -7.60 -4.39 -22.60
N GLU A 170 -8.65 -3.76 -23.17
CA GLU A 170 -9.61 -2.93 -22.41
C GLU A 170 -10.70 -3.73 -21.68
N ARG A 171 -10.61 -5.06 -21.63
CA ARG A 171 -11.60 -5.89 -20.95
C ARG A 171 -11.60 -5.61 -19.45
N VAL A 172 -12.79 -5.35 -18.91
CA VAL A 172 -13.03 -5.13 -17.50
C VAL A 172 -13.78 -6.33 -16.92
N ASP A 173 -13.21 -6.95 -15.92
CA ASP A 173 -13.83 -8.02 -15.14
C ASP A 173 -13.43 -7.89 -13.65
N LEU A 174 -14.07 -8.66 -12.79
CA LEU A 174 -13.84 -8.60 -11.35
C LEU A 174 -12.41 -9.00 -10.97
N GLU A 175 -11.87 -10.05 -11.59
CA GLU A 175 -10.52 -10.55 -11.31
C GLU A 175 -9.47 -9.48 -11.58
N ARG A 176 -9.59 -8.75 -12.68
CA ARG A 176 -8.69 -7.65 -13.04
C ARG A 176 -8.87 -6.43 -12.13
N ILE A 177 -10.11 -6.13 -11.70
CA ILE A 177 -10.38 -5.05 -10.73
C ILE A 177 -9.69 -5.36 -9.41
N THR A 178 -9.93 -6.54 -8.85
CA THR A 178 -9.34 -6.96 -7.56
C THR A 178 -7.83 -7.15 -7.66
N GLY A 179 -7.35 -7.69 -8.78
CA GLY A 179 -5.92 -7.83 -9.07
C GLY A 179 -5.18 -6.50 -9.12
N ALA A 180 -5.79 -5.48 -9.72
CA ALA A 180 -5.22 -4.14 -9.76
C ALA A 180 -5.20 -3.50 -8.35
N ILE A 181 -6.31 -3.58 -7.60
CA ILE A 181 -6.38 -3.09 -6.20
C ILE A 181 -5.29 -3.77 -5.36
N ALA A 182 -5.19 -5.08 -5.41
CA ALA A 182 -4.17 -5.85 -4.71
C ALA A 182 -2.74 -5.45 -5.11
N SER A 183 -2.51 -5.14 -6.40
CA SER A 183 -1.22 -4.65 -6.88
C SER A 183 -0.87 -3.29 -6.30
N PHE A 184 -1.85 -2.40 -6.11
CA PHE A 184 -1.65 -1.13 -5.42
C PHE A 184 -1.37 -1.33 -3.93
N GLU A 185 -2.16 -2.14 -3.24
CA GLU A 185 -1.99 -2.42 -1.81
C GLU A 185 -0.60 -2.99 -1.49
N ARG A 186 -0.04 -3.81 -2.38
CA ARG A 186 1.34 -4.33 -2.26
C ARG A 186 2.41 -3.25 -2.29
N THR A 187 2.11 -2.07 -2.79
CA THR A 187 3.06 -0.93 -2.77
C THR A 187 3.04 -0.13 -1.48
N ILE A 188 2.07 -0.39 -0.59
CA ILE A 188 1.93 0.30 0.68
C ILE A 188 2.85 -0.37 1.71
N VAL A 189 4.13 -0.07 1.61
CA VAL A 189 5.17 -0.62 2.48
C VAL A 189 5.76 0.49 3.33
N VAL A 190 5.80 0.27 4.65
CA VAL A 190 6.56 1.11 5.58
C VAL A 190 7.97 0.56 5.67
N TYR A 191 8.96 1.41 5.53
CA TYR A 191 10.37 1.13 5.67
C TYR A 191 11.02 2.23 6.51
N ASP A 192 12.28 2.00 6.94
CA ASP A 192 13.04 2.94 7.78
C ASP A 192 12.36 3.19 9.15
N SER A 193 11.62 2.20 9.66
CA SER A 193 11.08 2.26 11.01
C SER A 193 12.23 2.18 12.05
N PRO A 194 12.06 2.71 13.26
CA PRO A 194 13.07 2.56 14.33
C PRO A 194 13.46 1.08 14.57
N TRP A 195 12.49 0.16 14.48
CA TRP A 195 12.76 -1.28 14.59
C TRP A 195 13.66 -1.76 13.46
N GLN A 196 13.32 -1.43 12.22
CA GLN A 196 14.06 -1.87 11.04
C GLN A 196 15.51 -1.32 11.06
N ARG A 197 15.70 -0.07 11.46
CA ARG A 197 17.03 0.51 11.63
C ARG A 197 17.83 -0.20 12.72
N HIS A 198 17.18 -0.60 13.82
CA HIS A 198 17.79 -1.39 14.87
C HIS A 198 18.25 -2.76 14.35
N GLU A 199 17.38 -3.49 13.64
CA GLU A 199 17.70 -4.79 13.03
C GLU A 199 18.85 -4.71 12.02
N THR A 200 19.01 -3.57 11.36
CA THR A 200 20.13 -3.30 10.43
C THR A 200 21.38 -2.74 11.11
N GLY A 201 21.41 -2.71 12.46
CA GLY A 201 22.59 -2.37 13.26
C GLY A 201 22.74 -0.88 13.61
N GLU A 202 21.70 -0.05 13.47
CA GLU A 202 21.76 1.33 13.95
C GLU A 202 21.57 1.39 15.47
N ASP A 203 22.68 1.60 16.18
CA ASP A 203 22.67 1.82 17.63
C ASP A 203 21.86 3.07 17.99
N GLY A 204 20.96 2.92 18.98
CA GLY A 204 20.12 4.03 19.42
C GLY A 204 18.85 4.26 18.61
N ALA A 205 18.58 3.49 17.54
CA ALA A 205 17.34 3.58 16.78
C ALA A 205 16.10 3.28 17.63
N LEU A 206 16.23 2.40 18.64
CA LEU A 206 15.19 2.12 19.64
C LEU A 206 15.54 2.74 20.99
N SER A 207 14.54 3.22 21.71
CA SER A 207 14.70 3.59 23.12
C SER A 207 15.02 2.37 23.98
N GLU A 208 15.61 2.57 25.16
CA GLU A 208 15.88 1.48 26.09
C GLU A 208 14.60 0.68 26.46
N ALA A 209 13.49 1.38 26.64
CA ALA A 209 12.21 0.75 26.91
C ALA A 209 11.68 -0.10 25.76
N ALA A 210 11.97 0.28 24.50
CA ALA A 210 11.53 -0.46 23.32
C ALA A 210 12.44 -1.69 23.01
N ARG A 211 13.61 -1.78 23.64
CA ARG A 211 14.54 -2.93 23.53
C ARG A 211 14.27 -4.04 24.55
N ARG A 212 13.45 -3.80 25.54
CA ARG A 212 13.02 -4.77 26.58
C ARG A 212 11.84 -5.61 26.09
#